data_39663cb53186539cd7b37e4a2a2ceca2
#
_entry.id   39663cb53186539cd7b37e4a2a2ceca2
#
_cell.length_a   1.000
_cell.length_b   1.000
_cell.length_c   1.000
_cell.angle_alpha   90.00
_cell.angle_beta   90.00
_cell.angle_gamma   90.00
#
_symmetry.space_group_name_H-M   'P 1'
#
loop_
_entity.id
_entity.type
_entity.pdbx_description
1 polymer ?
#
loop_
_entity_poly.entity_id
_entity_poly.type
_entity_poly.pdbx_seq_one_letter_code
_entity_poly.pdbx_strand_id
1 'polypeptide(L)'
;FRDHESAHDAWDRCIDINFKGVLNGIAATHDAMMTQGRGHIINISSIYGNHPVTGGGVYGATKAAVAFLTESLRQESLGKIKVTTVKPTGVPATALGTGVVNPEAVSGILGSNAPEYMGKFAAAAEGALSSEDMDSNNIQYWALEPEYLADQIIYAINQPWGVSISEITVRASGDAYVI
;
A
#
# COMPACT_ATOMS: atom_id res chain seq x y z
N PHE A 1 16.05 -5.11 -12.09
CA PHE A 1 17.18 -6.05 -11.91
C PHE A 1 18.52 -5.56 -12.49
N ARG A 2 18.56 -4.35 -13.10
CA ARG A 2 19.81 -3.78 -13.63
C ARG A 2 20.83 -3.44 -12.54
N ASP A 3 20.35 -3.21 -11.33
CA ASP A 3 21.07 -2.86 -10.11
C ASP A 3 21.40 -4.08 -9.22
N HIS A 4 21.25 -5.31 -9.74
CA HIS A 4 21.33 -6.53 -8.94
C HIS A 4 22.65 -6.68 -8.16
N GLU A 5 23.78 -6.21 -8.68
CA GLU A 5 25.08 -6.31 -8.01
C GLU A 5 25.14 -5.55 -6.67
N SER A 6 24.35 -4.48 -6.53
CA SER A 6 24.35 -3.61 -5.33
C SER A 6 23.05 -3.65 -4.52
N ALA A 7 22.02 -4.35 -5.00
CA ALA A 7 20.67 -4.27 -4.44
C ALA A 7 20.32 -5.41 -3.48
N HIS A 8 21.16 -6.43 -3.31
CA HIS A 8 20.83 -7.63 -2.52
C HIS A 8 20.39 -7.31 -1.10
N ASP A 9 21.16 -6.50 -0.36
CA ASP A 9 20.82 -6.12 1.02
C ASP A 9 19.49 -5.37 1.09
N ALA A 10 19.21 -4.52 0.10
CA ALA A 10 17.94 -3.79 0.02
C ALA A 10 16.77 -4.72 -0.31
N TRP A 11 16.97 -5.72 -1.16
CA TRP A 11 15.96 -6.74 -1.46
C TRP A 11 15.65 -7.61 -0.26
N ASP A 12 16.68 -8.10 0.43
CA ASP A 12 16.51 -8.91 1.64
C ASP A 12 15.76 -8.13 2.71
N ARG A 13 16.15 -6.88 2.95
CA ARG A 13 15.43 -6.00 3.87
C ARG A 13 13.98 -5.76 3.46
N CYS A 14 13.71 -5.58 2.18
CA CYS A 14 12.37 -5.40 1.65
C CYS A 14 11.51 -6.64 1.91
N ILE A 15 12.05 -7.83 1.68
CA ILE A 15 11.38 -9.11 1.93
C ILE A 15 11.12 -9.28 3.43
N ASP A 16 12.14 -9.05 4.25
CA ASP A 16 12.07 -9.23 5.70
C ASP A 16 11.00 -8.32 6.32
N ILE A 17 10.98 -7.05 5.93
CA ILE A 17 10.01 -6.08 6.48
C ILE A 17 8.61 -6.33 5.91
N ASN A 18 8.46 -6.36 4.58
CA ASN A 18 7.15 -6.35 3.95
C ASN A 18 6.43 -7.69 4.01
N PHE A 19 7.16 -8.79 3.87
CA PHE A 19 6.56 -10.12 3.85
C PHE A 19 6.68 -10.84 5.20
N LYS A 20 7.91 -11.05 5.70
CA LYS A 20 8.10 -11.74 6.97
C LYS A 20 7.53 -10.96 8.15
N GLY A 21 7.61 -9.62 8.13
CA GLY A 21 6.98 -8.78 9.16
C GLY A 21 5.47 -8.97 9.24
N VAL A 22 4.78 -9.03 8.09
CA VAL A 22 3.33 -9.31 8.03
C VAL A 22 3.03 -10.74 8.49
N LEU A 23 3.80 -11.73 8.04
CA LEU A 23 3.65 -13.11 8.45
C LEU A 23 3.80 -13.27 9.98
N ASN A 24 4.79 -12.62 10.57
CA ASN A 24 5.01 -12.63 12.01
C ASN A 24 3.86 -11.96 12.77
N GLY A 25 3.31 -10.86 12.25
CA GLY A 25 2.13 -10.19 12.82
C GLY A 25 0.90 -11.11 12.82
N ILE A 26 0.66 -11.81 11.73
CA ILE A 26 -0.42 -12.81 11.63
C ILE A 26 -0.19 -13.92 12.66
N ALA A 27 1.00 -14.53 12.68
CA ALA A 27 1.33 -15.63 13.60
C ALA A 27 1.18 -15.22 15.07
N ALA A 28 1.53 -13.99 15.42
CA ALA A 28 1.42 -13.50 16.79
C ALA A 28 -0.02 -13.26 17.27
N THR A 29 -0.98 -13.07 16.36
CA THR A 29 -2.34 -12.64 16.71
C THR A 29 -3.42 -13.66 16.35
N HIS A 30 -3.19 -14.48 15.33
CA HIS A 30 -4.18 -15.40 14.76
C HIS A 30 -4.83 -16.32 15.81
N ASP A 31 -4.03 -17.07 16.55
CA ASP A 31 -4.55 -18.09 17.46
C ASP A 31 -5.38 -17.50 18.60
N ALA A 32 -4.96 -16.34 19.11
CA ALA A 32 -5.71 -15.62 20.14
C ALA A 32 -7.07 -15.15 19.58
N MET A 33 -7.10 -14.58 18.39
CA MET A 33 -8.34 -14.13 17.74
C MET A 33 -9.25 -15.30 17.37
N MET A 34 -8.69 -16.40 16.88
CA MET A 34 -9.44 -17.63 16.54
C MET A 34 -10.07 -18.24 17.79
N THR A 35 -9.33 -18.27 18.90
CA THR A 35 -9.81 -18.84 20.19
C THR A 35 -10.95 -17.98 20.77
N GLN A 36 -10.82 -16.65 20.72
CA GLN A 36 -11.88 -15.76 21.22
C GLN A 36 -13.07 -15.67 20.24
N GLY A 37 -12.95 -16.18 19.00
CA GLY A 37 -13.99 -16.11 17.97
C GLY A 37 -14.29 -14.69 17.50
N ARG A 38 -13.34 -13.77 17.69
CA ARG A 38 -13.49 -12.36 17.31
C ARG A 38 -12.12 -11.73 17.09
N GLY A 39 -11.96 -11.03 15.97
CA GLY A 39 -10.75 -10.30 15.61
C GLY A 39 -10.87 -9.72 14.19
N HIS A 40 -9.99 -8.78 13.87
CA HIS A 40 -9.88 -8.25 12.53
C HIS A 40 -8.41 -8.02 12.19
N ILE A 41 -7.88 -8.78 11.25
CA ILE A 41 -6.52 -8.61 10.74
C ILE A 41 -6.60 -7.77 9.46
N ILE A 42 -5.86 -6.68 9.44
CA ILE A 42 -5.79 -5.76 8.29
C ILE A 42 -4.34 -5.68 7.84
N ASN A 43 -4.07 -6.14 6.63
CA ASN A 43 -2.73 -6.13 6.05
C ASN A 43 -2.61 -5.06 4.97
N ILE A 44 -1.52 -4.30 5.02
CA ILE A 44 -1.25 -3.24 4.06
C ILE A 44 -0.40 -3.78 2.92
N SER A 45 -1.05 -4.00 1.78
CA SER A 45 -0.41 -4.30 0.50
C SER A 45 -0.06 -3.00 -0.24
N SER A 46 -0.25 -2.94 -1.55
CA SER A 46 -0.05 -1.78 -2.42
C SER A 46 -0.64 -2.06 -3.79
N ILE A 47 -0.92 -1.02 -4.57
CA ILE A 47 -1.20 -1.16 -6.01
C ILE A 47 -0.02 -1.80 -6.77
N TYR A 48 1.23 -1.64 -6.29
CA TYR A 48 2.39 -2.36 -6.85
C TYR A 48 2.27 -3.89 -6.80
N GLY A 49 1.41 -4.43 -5.94
CA GLY A 49 1.13 -5.87 -5.88
C GLY A 49 0.14 -6.34 -6.94
N ASN A 50 -0.49 -5.45 -7.70
CA ASN A 50 -1.49 -5.81 -8.71
C ASN A 50 -0.85 -6.20 -10.06
N HIS A 51 0.21 -5.48 -10.44
CA HIS A 51 0.87 -5.65 -11.73
C HIS A 51 2.39 -5.46 -11.62
N PRO A 52 3.19 -6.13 -12.47
CA PRO A 52 4.62 -5.89 -12.54
C PRO A 52 4.94 -4.45 -12.94
N VAL A 53 5.87 -3.84 -12.22
CA VAL A 53 6.34 -2.47 -12.48
C VAL A 53 7.85 -2.51 -12.71
N THR A 54 8.32 -1.87 -13.77
CA THR A 54 9.76 -1.75 -14.05
C THR A 54 10.45 -1.06 -12.87
N GLY A 55 11.56 -1.62 -12.40
CA GLY A 55 12.28 -1.12 -11.22
C GLY A 55 11.66 -1.54 -9.87
N GLY A 56 10.39 -1.87 -9.83
CA GLY A 56 9.64 -2.22 -8.61
C GLY A 56 9.47 -3.72 -8.35
N GLY A 57 10.20 -4.60 -9.07
CA GLY A 57 9.94 -6.04 -9.08
C GLY A 57 9.92 -6.71 -7.71
N VAL A 58 10.96 -6.52 -6.89
CA VAL A 58 11.02 -7.14 -5.54
C VAL A 58 9.95 -6.54 -4.62
N TYR A 59 9.82 -5.23 -4.57
CA TYR A 59 8.78 -4.57 -3.78
C TYR A 59 7.38 -5.04 -4.19
N GLY A 60 7.05 -5.02 -5.48
CA GLY A 60 5.77 -5.48 -6.01
C GLY A 60 5.51 -6.94 -5.68
N ALA A 61 6.52 -7.81 -5.81
CA ALA A 61 6.40 -9.21 -5.43
C ALA A 61 6.09 -9.39 -3.94
N THR A 62 6.72 -8.62 -3.04
CA THR A 62 6.37 -8.68 -1.59
C THR A 62 4.94 -8.22 -1.34
N LYS A 63 4.46 -7.19 -2.04
CA LYS A 63 3.09 -6.67 -1.88
C LYS A 63 2.04 -7.61 -2.50
N ALA A 64 2.35 -8.26 -3.61
CA ALA A 64 1.53 -9.34 -4.17
C ALA A 64 1.45 -10.53 -3.19
N ALA A 65 2.59 -10.93 -2.61
CA ALA A 65 2.64 -12.00 -1.62
C ALA A 65 1.83 -11.66 -0.36
N VAL A 66 1.84 -10.41 0.12
CA VAL A 66 0.98 -9.96 1.23
C VAL A 66 -0.50 -10.07 0.87
N ALA A 67 -0.91 -9.66 -0.33
CA ALA A 67 -2.30 -9.80 -0.76
C ALA A 67 -2.73 -11.26 -0.84
N PHE A 68 -1.88 -12.13 -1.41
CA PHE A 68 -2.13 -13.56 -1.49
C PHE A 68 -2.24 -14.21 -0.10
N LEU A 69 -1.27 -13.91 0.78
CA LEU A 69 -1.26 -14.41 2.16
C LEU A 69 -2.51 -13.97 2.93
N THR A 70 -2.96 -12.72 2.74
CA THR A 70 -4.15 -12.18 3.39
C THR A 70 -5.41 -12.91 2.93
N GLU A 71 -5.52 -13.23 1.64
CA GLU A 71 -6.66 -14.01 1.13
C GLU A 71 -6.63 -15.46 1.63
N SER A 72 -5.46 -16.10 1.71
CA SER A 72 -5.32 -17.44 2.32
C SER A 72 -5.78 -17.42 3.78
N LEU A 73 -5.32 -16.42 4.56
CA LEU A 73 -5.74 -16.22 5.93
C LEU A 73 -7.27 -16.04 6.05
N ARG A 74 -7.88 -15.26 5.14
CA ARG A 74 -9.33 -15.09 5.11
C ARG A 74 -10.07 -16.42 4.92
N GLN A 75 -9.60 -17.28 4.01
CA GLN A 75 -10.20 -18.59 3.76
C GLN A 75 -10.06 -19.51 4.95
N GLU A 76 -8.91 -19.55 5.59
CA GLU A 76 -8.63 -20.38 6.76
C GLU A 76 -9.39 -19.93 8.02
N SER A 77 -9.70 -18.64 8.10
CA SER A 77 -10.38 -17.99 9.24
C SER A 77 -11.89 -17.81 9.04
N LEU A 78 -12.45 -18.41 8.01
CA LEU A 78 -13.84 -18.18 7.58
C LEU A 78 -14.85 -18.35 8.74
N GLY A 79 -15.65 -17.30 8.93
CA GLY A 79 -16.71 -17.28 9.93
C GLY A 79 -16.25 -17.03 11.38
N LYS A 80 -14.94 -16.82 11.64
CA LYS A 80 -14.41 -16.59 12.98
C LYS A 80 -13.80 -15.21 13.18
N ILE A 81 -13.03 -14.72 12.23
CA ILE A 81 -12.44 -13.37 12.26
C ILE A 81 -12.61 -12.67 10.92
N LYS A 82 -12.50 -11.36 10.92
CA LYS A 82 -12.46 -10.56 9.69
C LYS A 82 -11.01 -10.42 9.21
N VAL A 83 -10.85 -10.36 7.89
CA VAL A 83 -9.55 -10.16 7.26
C VAL A 83 -9.72 -9.18 6.10
N THR A 84 -8.87 -8.16 6.04
CA THR A 84 -8.93 -7.10 5.01
C THR A 84 -7.54 -6.84 4.43
N THR A 85 -7.46 -6.73 3.11
CA THR A 85 -6.28 -6.19 2.39
C THR A 85 -6.52 -4.71 2.07
N VAL A 86 -5.57 -3.85 2.40
CA VAL A 86 -5.59 -2.43 2.01
C VAL A 86 -4.49 -2.17 0.99
N LYS A 87 -4.84 -1.56 -0.12
CA LYS A 87 -3.93 -1.25 -1.24
C LYS A 87 -3.89 0.26 -1.48
N PRO A 88 -3.03 1.00 -0.78
CA PRO A 88 -2.86 2.42 -1.05
C PRO A 88 -2.12 2.66 -2.38
N THR A 89 -2.36 3.84 -2.95
CA THR A 89 -1.51 4.44 -3.98
C THR A 89 -0.42 5.30 -3.33
N GLY A 90 -0.11 6.48 -3.87
CA GLY A 90 0.90 7.37 -3.30
C GLY A 90 0.42 8.09 -2.05
N VAL A 91 1.17 7.96 -0.97
CA VAL A 91 1.01 8.69 0.28
C VAL A 91 2.34 9.39 0.59
N PRO A 92 2.67 10.49 -0.12
CA PRO A 92 4.02 11.09 -0.10
C PRO A 92 4.40 11.69 1.26
N ALA A 93 3.43 12.05 2.10
CA ALA A 93 3.70 12.54 3.46
C ALA A 93 4.17 11.47 4.44
N THR A 94 4.54 10.28 3.95
CA THR A 94 5.09 9.18 4.75
C THR A 94 6.55 8.92 4.43
N ALA A 95 7.24 8.15 5.28
CA ALA A 95 8.62 7.71 5.05
C ALA A 95 8.79 6.77 3.83
N LEU A 96 7.71 6.39 3.16
CA LEU A 96 7.76 5.51 1.99
C LEU A 96 8.58 6.14 0.85
N GLY A 97 8.40 7.45 0.60
CA GLY A 97 9.11 8.15 -0.47
C GLY A 97 10.63 8.15 -0.29
N THR A 98 11.11 8.27 0.94
CA THR A 98 12.55 8.23 1.27
C THR A 98 13.12 6.81 1.28
N GLY A 99 12.27 5.79 1.31
CA GLY A 99 12.65 4.37 1.29
C GLY A 99 12.81 3.79 -0.12
N VAL A 100 12.53 4.55 -1.18
CA VAL A 100 12.69 4.08 -2.56
C VAL A 100 14.16 4.01 -2.93
N VAL A 101 14.67 2.78 -3.10
CA VAL A 101 16.07 2.53 -3.44
C VAL A 101 16.30 2.64 -4.95
N ASN A 102 15.35 2.16 -5.76
CA ASN A 102 15.43 2.22 -7.22
C ASN A 102 14.43 3.25 -7.77
N PRO A 103 14.88 4.41 -8.26
CA PRO A 103 13.98 5.45 -8.79
C PRO A 103 13.24 5.02 -10.06
N GLU A 104 13.72 4.00 -10.82
CA GLU A 104 12.98 3.44 -11.96
C GLU A 104 11.61 2.88 -11.53
N ALA A 105 11.45 2.47 -10.27
CA ALA A 105 10.16 2.01 -9.77
C ALA A 105 9.10 3.12 -9.83
N VAL A 106 9.47 4.35 -9.46
CA VAL A 106 8.57 5.51 -9.52
C VAL A 106 8.21 5.83 -10.97
N SER A 107 9.21 5.91 -11.85
CA SER A 107 8.97 6.14 -13.28
C SER A 107 8.15 5.01 -13.91
N GLY A 108 8.38 3.77 -13.50
CA GLY A 108 7.67 2.60 -14.02
C GLY A 108 6.18 2.57 -13.68
N ILE A 109 5.78 3.02 -12.49
CA ILE A 109 4.37 3.05 -12.10
C ILE A 109 3.63 4.27 -12.64
N LEU A 110 4.35 5.33 -12.96
CA LEU A 110 3.80 6.57 -13.52
C LEU A 110 3.73 6.55 -15.05
N GLY A 111 4.58 5.76 -15.70
CA GLY A 111 4.64 5.71 -17.17
C GLY A 111 4.88 7.09 -17.78
N SER A 112 4.05 7.47 -18.77
CA SER A 112 4.12 8.79 -19.41
C SER A 112 3.82 9.97 -18.50
N ASN A 113 3.19 9.72 -17.34
CA ASN A 113 2.80 10.77 -16.39
C ASN A 113 3.95 11.15 -15.42
N ALA A 114 5.10 10.45 -15.50
CA ALA A 114 6.22 10.68 -14.59
C ALA A 114 6.72 12.14 -14.56
N PRO A 115 6.89 12.86 -15.70
CA PRO A 115 7.34 14.25 -15.64
C PRO A 115 6.38 15.18 -14.89
N GLU A 116 5.09 15.05 -15.09
CA GLU A 116 4.07 15.84 -14.41
C GLU A 116 4.08 15.55 -12.90
N TYR A 117 4.07 14.28 -12.53
CA TYR A 117 4.11 13.87 -11.13
C TYR A 117 5.35 14.38 -10.40
N MET A 118 6.52 14.26 -11.04
CA MET A 118 7.78 14.76 -10.44
C MET A 118 7.78 16.27 -10.30
N GLY A 119 7.14 17.00 -11.24
CA GLY A 119 6.93 18.44 -11.13
C GLY A 119 6.06 18.79 -9.92
N LYS A 120 4.94 18.11 -9.73
CA LYS A 120 4.06 18.29 -8.54
C LYS A 120 4.79 17.91 -7.25
N PHE A 121 5.57 16.86 -7.25
CA PHE A 121 6.36 16.44 -6.08
C PHE A 121 7.40 17.51 -5.68
N ALA A 122 8.09 18.09 -6.66
CA ALA A 122 9.03 19.18 -6.41
C ALA A 122 8.30 20.44 -5.90
N ALA A 123 7.19 20.81 -6.52
CA ALA A 123 6.36 21.94 -6.10
C ALA A 123 5.82 21.75 -4.66
N ALA A 124 5.46 20.52 -4.29
CA ALA A 124 5.04 20.18 -2.93
C ALA A 124 6.16 20.44 -1.90
N ALA A 125 7.39 20.04 -2.23
CA ALA A 125 8.55 20.26 -1.37
C ALA A 125 8.87 21.77 -1.16
N GLU A 126 8.54 22.59 -2.14
CA GLU A 126 8.72 24.06 -2.12
C GLU A 126 7.49 24.80 -1.56
N GLY A 127 6.39 24.09 -1.25
CA GLY A 127 5.13 24.72 -0.84
C GLY A 127 4.44 25.51 -1.98
N ALA A 128 4.72 25.13 -3.23
CA ALA A 128 4.25 25.81 -4.44
C ALA A 128 3.19 25.03 -5.23
N LEU A 129 2.59 23.97 -4.63
CA LEU A 129 1.46 23.27 -5.24
C LEU A 129 0.26 24.19 -5.42
N SER A 130 -0.53 23.97 -6.46
CA SER A 130 -1.80 24.68 -6.67
C SER A 130 -2.80 24.36 -5.54
N SER A 131 -3.71 25.30 -5.29
CA SER A 131 -4.80 25.06 -4.33
C SER A 131 -5.69 23.89 -4.77
N GLU A 132 -5.84 23.66 -6.05
CA GLU A 132 -6.64 22.58 -6.63
C GLU A 132 -6.00 21.21 -6.37
N ASP A 133 -4.67 21.10 -6.52
CA ASP A 133 -3.94 19.87 -6.23
C ASP A 133 -3.97 19.52 -4.73
N MET A 134 -4.04 20.52 -3.84
CA MET A 134 -4.03 20.33 -2.39
C MET A 134 -5.42 20.11 -1.79
N ASP A 135 -6.49 20.53 -2.47
CA ASP A 135 -7.86 20.44 -1.96
C ASP A 135 -8.44 19.03 -2.19
N SER A 136 -8.65 18.28 -1.13
CA SER A 136 -9.26 16.95 -1.17
C SER A 136 -10.73 16.96 -1.66
N ASN A 137 -11.38 18.11 -1.77
CA ASN A 137 -12.69 18.26 -2.40
C ASN A 137 -12.59 18.52 -3.90
N ASN A 138 -11.38 18.71 -4.43
CA ASN A 138 -11.15 18.92 -5.86
C ASN A 138 -10.82 17.57 -6.52
N ILE A 139 -11.37 17.32 -7.72
CA ILE A 139 -11.09 16.11 -8.50
C ILE A 139 -9.62 15.97 -8.90
N GLN A 140 -8.87 17.07 -8.89
CA GLN A 140 -7.44 17.10 -9.21
C GLN A 140 -6.53 16.85 -8.00
N TYR A 141 -7.12 16.55 -6.82
CA TYR A 141 -6.35 16.20 -5.63
C TYR A 141 -5.30 15.13 -5.95
N TRP A 142 -4.01 15.49 -5.84
CA TRP A 142 -2.92 14.77 -6.51
C TRP A 142 -2.33 13.61 -5.73
N ALA A 143 -2.42 13.63 -4.38
CA ALA A 143 -1.82 12.62 -3.52
C ALA A 143 -2.55 12.54 -2.17
N LEU A 144 -2.69 11.32 -1.65
CA LEU A 144 -3.38 11.08 -0.38
C LEU A 144 -2.56 11.60 0.81
N GLU A 145 -3.26 12.24 1.74
CA GLU A 145 -2.79 12.35 3.12
C GLU A 145 -3.05 11.04 3.87
N PRO A 146 -2.17 10.68 4.85
CA PRO A 146 -2.29 9.45 5.61
C PRO A 146 -3.64 9.27 6.31
N GLU A 147 -4.27 10.37 6.71
CA GLU A 147 -5.55 10.41 7.41
C GLU A 147 -6.67 9.80 6.57
N TYR A 148 -6.74 10.12 5.27
CA TYR A 148 -7.77 9.54 4.39
C TYR A 148 -7.62 8.03 4.25
N LEU A 149 -6.39 7.52 4.26
CA LEU A 149 -6.14 6.08 4.25
C LEU A 149 -6.57 5.45 5.59
N ALA A 150 -6.23 6.09 6.71
CA ALA A 150 -6.60 5.64 8.05
C ALA A 150 -8.12 5.60 8.23
N ASP A 151 -8.85 6.60 7.72
CA ASP A 151 -10.31 6.65 7.77
C ASP A 151 -10.97 5.46 7.07
N GLN A 152 -10.40 4.99 5.94
CA GLN A 152 -10.91 3.80 5.25
C GLN A 152 -10.64 2.52 6.06
N ILE A 153 -9.54 2.45 6.78
CA ILE A 153 -9.24 1.34 7.69
C ILE A 153 -10.26 1.34 8.85
N ILE A 154 -10.51 2.51 9.46
CA ILE A 154 -11.50 2.67 10.53
C ILE A 154 -12.90 2.33 10.01
N TYR A 155 -13.24 2.74 8.79
CA TYR A 155 -14.51 2.37 8.15
C TYR A 155 -14.66 0.84 8.04
N ALA A 156 -13.61 0.12 7.60
CA ALA A 156 -13.65 -1.33 7.52
C ALA A 156 -13.78 -2.00 8.89
N ILE A 157 -13.13 -1.47 9.92
CA ILE A 157 -13.21 -1.98 11.29
C ILE A 157 -14.65 -1.84 11.84
N ASN A 158 -15.28 -0.70 11.60
CA ASN A 158 -16.58 -0.34 12.15
C ASN A 158 -17.77 -1.00 11.44
N GLN A 159 -17.55 -1.78 10.38
CA GLN A 159 -18.65 -2.54 9.77
C GLN A 159 -19.26 -3.55 10.75
N PRO A 160 -20.57 -3.82 10.65
CA PRO A 160 -21.21 -4.86 11.44
C PRO A 160 -20.40 -6.16 11.45
N TRP A 161 -20.44 -6.92 12.54
CA TRP A 161 -19.58 -8.10 12.69
C TRP A 161 -19.75 -9.13 11.57
N GLY A 162 -20.93 -9.30 11.05
CA GLY A 162 -21.22 -10.19 9.91
C GLY A 162 -20.85 -9.63 8.54
N VAL A 163 -20.31 -8.39 8.47
CA VAL A 163 -19.90 -7.74 7.21
C VAL A 163 -18.39 -7.56 7.21
N SER A 164 -17.73 -8.13 6.23
CA SER A 164 -16.29 -7.99 6.00
C SER A 164 -16.03 -7.28 4.69
N ILE A 165 -15.19 -6.27 4.72
CA ILE A 165 -14.63 -5.66 3.51
C ILE A 165 -13.33 -6.41 3.22
N SER A 166 -13.30 -7.16 2.14
CA SER A 166 -12.14 -8.04 1.83
C SER A 166 -10.95 -7.24 1.32
N GLU A 167 -11.21 -6.19 0.55
CA GLU A 167 -10.16 -5.37 -0.05
C GLU A 167 -10.60 -3.91 -0.17
N ILE A 168 -9.67 -3.00 0.04
CA ILE A 168 -9.85 -1.57 -0.17
C ILE A 168 -8.65 -1.05 -0.96
N THR A 169 -8.93 -0.42 -2.11
CA THR A 169 -7.93 0.39 -2.82
C THR A 169 -8.30 1.86 -2.64
N VAL A 170 -7.35 2.66 -2.13
CA VAL A 170 -7.56 4.10 -1.87
C VAL A 170 -6.63 4.90 -2.77
N ARG A 171 -7.22 5.87 -3.48
CA ARG A 171 -6.50 6.73 -4.44
C ARG A 171 -6.86 8.20 -4.19
N ALA A 172 -5.93 9.09 -4.46
CA ALA A 172 -6.28 10.46 -4.77
C ALA A 172 -6.88 10.50 -6.18
N SER A 173 -7.93 11.29 -6.39
CA SER A 173 -8.64 11.31 -7.69
C SER A 173 -7.77 11.81 -8.84
N GLY A 174 -6.81 12.68 -8.55
CA GLY A 174 -5.84 13.22 -9.51
C GLY A 174 -4.48 12.53 -9.48
N ASP A 175 -4.37 11.31 -8.88
CA ASP A 175 -3.10 10.58 -8.91
C ASP A 175 -2.71 10.19 -10.35
N ALA A 176 -1.42 10.13 -10.61
CA ALA A 176 -0.88 9.91 -11.95
C ALA A 176 -0.50 8.44 -12.21
N TYR A 177 -0.84 7.51 -11.34
CA TYR A 177 -0.47 6.10 -11.46
C TYR A 177 -1.24 5.40 -12.58
N VAL A 178 -0.53 4.63 -13.43
CA VAL A 178 -1.12 3.99 -14.60
C VAL A 178 -1.68 2.57 -14.34
N ILE A 179 -1.62 2.11 -13.07
CA ILE A 179 -2.14 0.78 -12.68
C ILE A 179 -3.16 0.89 -11.55
#